data_d4a62f3dfaa90747586b71078449af0f
#
_entry.id   d4a62f3dfaa90747586b71078449af0f
#
_cell.length_a   1.000
_cell.length_b   1.000
_cell.length_c   1.000
_cell.angle_alpha   90.00
_cell.angle_beta   90.00
_cell.angle_gamma   90.00
#
_symmetry.space_group_name_H-M   'P 1'
#
loop_
_entity.id
_entity.type
_entity.pdbx_description
1 polymer ?
#
loop_
_entity_poly.entity_id
_entity_poly.type
_entity_poly.pdbx_seq_one_letter_code
_entity_poly.pdbx_strand_id
1 'polypeptide(L)'
;MKTFALSQSTGAGSPDVAGFFDPRTFSVQYIVSDPATKQCAIIDPVLDFDEKSGATATFCADALLKYIKEEGLTVAWILDTHPHADHFSAAQYLKEKTGAPTAIGQYVTQVQALWKEIYHWPEMPTDGRQWDTLFVEGDTFAIGELSARVLHSPGH
;
A
#
# COMPACT_ATOMS: atom_id res chain seq x y z
N MET A 1 1.97 -0.21 -16.79
CA MET A 1 3.07 -0.38 -15.82
C MET A 1 3.70 -1.75 -16.01
N LYS A 2 5.00 -1.90 -15.85
CA LYS A 2 5.71 -3.18 -15.92
C LYS A 2 6.48 -3.37 -14.62
N THR A 3 6.64 -4.62 -14.21
CA THR A 3 7.59 -4.99 -13.16
C THR A 3 8.98 -4.49 -13.57
N PHE A 4 9.64 -3.71 -12.72
CA PHE A 4 10.98 -3.18 -13.03
C PHE A 4 12.07 -3.83 -12.18
N ALA A 5 11.71 -4.42 -11.04
CA ALA A 5 12.62 -5.12 -10.15
C ALA A 5 11.96 -6.37 -9.57
N LEU A 6 12.73 -7.44 -9.49
CA LEU A 6 12.35 -8.69 -8.84
C LEU A 6 13.47 -9.10 -7.90
N SER A 7 13.14 -9.41 -6.65
CA SER A 7 14.03 -10.06 -5.69
C SER A 7 13.39 -11.36 -5.26
N GLN A 8 14.10 -12.45 -5.52
CA GLN A 8 13.61 -13.78 -5.14
C GLN A 8 13.99 -14.12 -3.71
N SER A 9 13.14 -14.87 -3.07
CA SER A 9 13.38 -15.46 -1.76
C SER A 9 14.70 -16.24 -1.73
N THR A 10 15.45 -16.08 -0.65
CA THR A 10 16.69 -16.83 -0.40
C THR A 10 16.50 -18.04 0.51
N GLY A 11 15.25 -18.36 0.85
CA GLY A 11 14.89 -19.49 1.71
C GLY A 11 13.80 -19.18 2.73
N ALA A 12 13.64 -20.02 3.71
CA ALA A 12 12.62 -19.85 4.74
C ALA A 12 12.71 -18.49 5.46
N GLY A 13 11.56 -17.81 5.60
CA GLY A 13 11.48 -16.49 6.21
C GLY A 13 11.90 -15.31 5.29
N SER A 14 12.20 -15.58 4.02
CA SER A 14 12.55 -14.56 3.03
C SER A 14 11.45 -14.43 1.98
N PRO A 15 10.94 -13.19 1.69
CA PRO A 15 9.90 -12.98 0.70
C PRO A 15 10.43 -13.00 -0.74
N ASP A 16 9.51 -13.21 -1.69
CA ASP A 16 9.66 -12.67 -3.04
C ASP A 16 9.16 -11.23 -3.06
N VAL A 17 9.87 -10.35 -3.75
CA VAL A 17 9.50 -8.93 -3.87
C VAL A 17 9.48 -8.51 -5.33
N ALA A 18 8.33 -8.01 -5.77
CA ALA A 18 8.17 -7.40 -7.10
C ALA A 18 7.95 -5.90 -6.96
N GLY A 19 8.79 -5.09 -7.60
CA GLY A 19 8.69 -3.64 -7.67
C GLY A 19 8.05 -3.17 -8.97
N PHE A 20 7.17 -2.17 -8.87
CA PHE A 20 6.44 -1.57 -10.00
C PHE A 20 6.62 -0.06 -9.97
N PHE A 21 7.27 0.47 -10.99
CA PHE A 21 7.50 1.90 -11.11
C PHE A 21 6.37 2.57 -11.90
N ASP A 22 5.81 3.63 -11.33
CA ASP A 22 4.93 4.53 -12.06
C ASP A 22 5.70 5.76 -12.57
N PRO A 23 5.86 5.93 -13.89
CA PRO A 23 6.62 7.05 -14.46
C PRO A 23 5.89 8.39 -14.38
N ARG A 24 4.62 8.45 -13.96
CA ARG A 24 3.84 9.68 -13.85
C ARG A 24 4.06 10.36 -12.50
N THR A 25 4.02 9.57 -11.43
CA THR A 25 4.24 10.05 -10.07
C THR A 25 5.64 9.82 -9.56
N PHE A 26 6.47 9.06 -10.31
CA PHE A 26 7.79 8.58 -9.94
C PHE A 26 7.80 7.69 -8.69
N SER A 27 6.64 7.15 -8.34
CA SER A 27 6.45 6.29 -7.18
C SER A 27 6.81 4.84 -7.49
N VAL A 28 7.18 4.11 -6.45
CA VAL A 28 7.43 2.67 -6.51
C VAL A 28 6.43 1.96 -5.62
N GLN A 29 5.69 1.03 -6.23
CA GLN A 29 4.75 0.16 -5.54
C GLN A 29 5.37 -1.23 -5.41
N TYR A 30 5.03 -1.98 -4.38
CA TYR A 30 5.57 -3.31 -4.20
C TYR A 30 4.49 -4.36 -3.99
N ILE A 31 4.79 -5.58 -4.46
CA ILE A 31 4.12 -6.80 -4.02
C ILE A 31 5.17 -7.65 -3.31
N VAL A 32 4.92 -7.91 -2.02
CA VAL A 32 5.76 -8.76 -1.18
C VAL A 32 5.00 -10.04 -0.93
N SER A 33 5.54 -11.18 -1.31
CA SER A 33 4.84 -12.45 -1.23
C SER A 33 5.64 -13.53 -0.51
N ASP A 34 4.91 -14.38 0.18
CA ASP A 34 5.42 -15.63 0.73
C ASP A 34 5.38 -16.72 -0.35
N PRO A 35 6.52 -17.22 -0.81
CA PRO A 35 6.56 -18.25 -1.83
C PRO A 35 5.94 -19.58 -1.40
N ALA A 36 5.89 -19.86 -0.09
CA ALA A 36 5.35 -21.11 0.46
C ALA A 36 3.82 -21.13 0.44
N THR A 37 3.17 -20.03 0.84
CA THR A 37 1.71 -19.96 0.98
C THR A 37 1.02 -19.23 -0.15
N LYS A 38 1.77 -18.54 -1.02
CA LYS A 38 1.25 -17.66 -2.06
C LYS A 38 0.40 -16.49 -1.54
N GLN A 39 0.53 -16.16 -0.26
CA GLN A 39 -0.04 -14.93 0.28
C GLN A 39 0.88 -13.75 0.02
N CYS A 40 0.30 -12.57 -0.21
CA CYS A 40 1.07 -11.36 -0.48
C CYS A 40 0.49 -10.12 0.20
N ALA A 41 1.34 -9.10 0.35
CA ALA A 41 0.94 -7.73 0.67
C ALA A 41 1.22 -6.82 -0.52
N ILE A 42 0.31 -5.87 -0.78
CA ILE A 42 0.50 -4.75 -1.70
C ILE A 42 0.96 -3.56 -0.86
N ILE A 43 1.99 -2.85 -1.28
CA ILE A 43 2.56 -1.70 -0.56
C ILE A 43 2.54 -0.48 -1.48
N ASP A 44 2.01 0.64 -0.97
CA ASP A 44 1.92 1.95 -1.59
C ASP A 44 1.30 1.94 -2.99
N PRO A 45 0.08 1.39 -3.14
CA PRO A 45 -0.56 1.29 -4.44
C PRO A 45 -1.03 2.66 -4.96
N VAL A 46 -0.68 2.98 -6.21
CA VAL A 46 -1.02 4.24 -6.86
C VAL A 46 -2.40 4.19 -7.51
N LEU A 47 -3.23 5.19 -7.21
CA LEU A 47 -4.42 5.52 -7.99
C LEU A 47 -4.02 6.56 -9.06
N ASP A 48 -4.21 6.22 -10.33
CA ASP A 48 -3.90 7.12 -11.42
C ASP A 48 -4.75 8.40 -11.34
N PHE A 49 -4.11 9.56 -11.53
CA PHE A 49 -4.75 10.86 -11.48
C PHE A 49 -4.26 11.74 -12.62
N ASP A 50 -5.18 12.42 -13.28
CA ASP A 50 -4.89 13.42 -14.29
C ASP A 50 -5.14 14.82 -13.72
N GLU A 51 -4.08 15.57 -13.48
CA GLU A 51 -4.12 16.91 -12.87
C GLU A 51 -4.93 17.94 -13.67
N LYS A 52 -5.02 17.78 -14.98
CA LYS A 52 -5.68 18.75 -15.85
C LYS A 52 -7.19 18.55 -15.87
N SER A 53 -7.64 17.31 -15.91
CA SER A 53 -9.06 16.98 -15.93
C SER A 53 -9.64 16.71 -14.53
N GLY A 54 -8.78 16.44 -13.52
CA GLY A 54 -9.21 15.96 -12.21
C GLY A 54 -9.72 14.51 -12.20
N ALA A 55 -9.53 13.79 -13.33
CA ALA A 55 -10.03 12.42 -13.44
C ALA A 55 -9.08 11.41 -12.79
N THR A 56 -9.67 10.38 -12.16
CA THR A 56 -8.94 9.22 -11.68
C THR A 56 -9.09 8.03 -12.63
N ALA A 57 -8.12 7.11 -12.59
CA ALA A 57 -8.16 5.84 -13.30
C ALA A 57 -7.49 4.75 -12.44
N THR A 58 -7.55 3.49 -12.87
CA THR A 58 -7.08 2.33 -12.09
C THR A 58 -6.01 1.52 -12.79
N PHE A 59 -5.35 2.09 -13.82
CA PHE A 59 -4.38 1.34 -14.64
C PHE A 59 -3.22 0.76 -13.83
N CYS A 60 -2.69 1.52 -12.86
CA CYS A 60 -1.63 1.06 -11.97
C CYS A 60 -2.12 -0.08 -11.06
N ALA A 61 -3.25 0.12 -10.40
CA ALA A 61 -3.85 -0.89 -9.52
C ALA A 61 -4.26 -2.15 -10.28
N ASP A 62 -4.84 -2.02 -11.48
CA ASP A 62 -5.21 -3.15 -12.34
C ASP A 62 -3.98 -3.94 -12.81
N ALA A 63 -2.84 -3.27 -13.01
CA ALA A 63 -1.59 -3.95 -13.33
C ALA A 63 -1.06 -4.79 -12.15
N LEU A 64 -1.21 -4.31 -10.91
CA LEU A 64 -0.91 -5.10 -9.71
C LEU A 64 -1.84 -6.31 -9.59
N LEU A 65 -3.14 -6.13 -9.77
CA LEU A 65 -4.12 -7.23 -9.75
C LEU A 65 -3.84 -8.27 -10.84
N LYS A 66 -3.44 -7.83 -12.02
CA LYS A 66 -3.04 -8.72 -13.11
C LYS A 66 -1.83 -9.57 -12.71
N TYR A 67 -0.78 -8.96 -12.18
CA TYR A 67 0.41 -9.67 -11.69
C TYR A 67 0.05 -10.69 -10.61
N ILE A 68 -0.74 -10.28 -9.60
CA ILE A 68 -1.22 -11.15 -8.52
C ILE A 68 -1.93 -12.38 -9.08
N LYS A 69 -2.80 -12.19 -10.08
CA LYS A 69 -3.51 -13.29 -10.76
C LYS A 69 -2.57 -14.19 -11.53
N GLU A 70 -1.61 -13.64 -12.28
CA GLU A 70 -0.65 -14.40 -13.10
C GLU A 70 0.28 -15.25 -12.22
N GLU A 71 0.70 -14.75 -11.05
CA GLU A 71 1.54 -15.45 -10.08
C GLU A 71 0.76 -16.37 -9.12
N GLY A 72 -0.58 -16.38 -9.22
CA GLY A 72 -1.46 -17.19 -8.37
C GLY A 72 -1.43 -16.77 -6.90
N LEU A 73 -1.26 -15.46 -6.64
CA LEU A 73 -1.16 -14.90 -5.29
C LEU A 73 -2.53 -14.58 -4.70
N THR A 74 -2.63 -14.59 -3.37
CA THR A 74 -3.79 -14.13 -2.59
C THR A 74 -3.39 -12.95 -1.72
N VAL A 75 -4.11 -11.83 -1.82
CA VAL A 75 -3.79 -10.62 -1.06
C VAL A 75 -4.21 -10.79 0.40
N ALA A 76 -3.25 -10.71 1.32
CA ALA A 76 -3.47 -10.72 2.77
C ALA A 76 -3.58 -9.29 3.34
N TRP A 77 -2.84 -8.34 2.76
CA TRP A 77 -2.78 -6.96 3.20
C TRP A 77 -2.63 -5.97 2.05
N ILE A 78 -3.20 -4.77 2.24
CA ILE A 78 -2.95 -3.58 1.44
C ILE A 78 -2.44 -2.50 2.38
N LEU A 79 -1.20 -2.07 2.16
CA LEU A 79 -0.45 -1.24 3.11
C LEU A 79 -0.09 0.10 2.46
N ASP A 80 -0.38 1.19 3.15
CA ASP A 80 0.23 2.49 2.89
C ASP A 80 1.34 2.72 3.91
N THR A 81 2.55 3.05 3.48
CA THR A 81 3.66 3.36 4.40
C THR A 81 3.44 4.68 5.11
N HIS A 82 2.84 5.63 4.43
CA HIS A 82 2.52 6.97 4.93
C HIS A 82 1.39 7.60 4.07
N PRO A 83 0.77 8.71 4.48
CA PRO A 83 -0.13 9.48 3.62
C PRO A 83 0.68 10.20 2.54
N HIS A 84 0.57 9.72 1.30
CA HIS A 84 1.34 10.19 0.16
C HIS A 84 0.94 11.61 -0.27
N ALA A 85 1.93 12.42 -0.66
CA ALA A 85 1.73 13.75 -1.24
C ALA A 85 1.91 13.75 -2.78
N ASP A 86 2.56 12.74 -3.32
CA ASP A 86 2.93 12.59 -4.72
C ASP A 86 1.89 11.81 -5.55
N HIS A 87 1.03 11.03 -4.89
CA HIS A 87 -0.05 10.28 -5.54
C HIS A 87 -1.22 10.00 -4.60
N PHE A 88 -2.37 9.65 -5.17
CA PHE A 88 -3.48 9.10 -4.41
C PHE A 88 -3.27 7.60 -4.19
N SER A 89 -3.63 7.09 -3.00
CA SER A 89 -3.61 5.65 -2.72
C SER A 89 -4.77 4.94 -3.41
N ALA A 90 -4.47 3.81 -4.06
CA ALA A 90 -5.47 2.90 -4.61
C ALA A 90 -5.95 1.85 -3.59
N ALA A 91 -5.62 1.99 -2.30
CA ALA A 91 -5.90 0.98 -1.29
C ALA A 91 -7.40 0.64 -1.20
N GLN A 92 -8.28 1.64 -1.25
CA GLN A 92 -9.73 1.41 -1.21
C GLN A 92 -10.23 0.62 -2.42
N TYR A 93 -9.76 0.97 -3.62
CA TYR A 93 -10.11 0.24 -4.85
C TYR A 93 -9.66 -1.22 -4.78
N LEU A 94 -8.43 -1.45 -4.34
CA LEU A 94 -7.87 -2.81 -4.19
C LEU A 94 -8.60 -3.62 -3.11
N LYS A 95 -9.00 -2.98 -2.01
CA LYS A 95 -9.84 -3.59 -0.97
C LYS A 95 -11.18 -4.07 -1.55
N GLU A 96 -11.84 -3.26 -2.36
CA GLU A 96 -13.08 -3.64 -3.04
C GLU A 96 -12.91 -4.84 -3.98
N LYS A 97 -11.75 -4.95 -4.64
CA LYS A 97 -11.44 -6.03 -5.58
C LYS A 97 -10.99 -7.33 -4.91
N THR A 98 -10.29 -7.23 -3.79
CA THR A 98 -9.63 -8.39 -3.15
C THR A 98 -10.27 -8.83 -1.84
N GLY A 99 -10.99 -7.93 -1.18
CA GLY A 99 -11.51 -8.13 0.18
C GLY A 99 -10.44 -8.06 1.27
N ALA A 100 -9.18 -7.77 0.92
CA ALA A 100 -8.08 -7.69 1.88
C ALA A 100 -8.17 -6.43 2.75
N PRO A 101 -7.77 -6.49 4.02
CA PRO A 101 -7.74 -5.33 4.91
C PRO A 101 -6.66 -4.33 4.50
N THR A 102 -6.94 -3.05 4.80
CA THR A 102 -6.01 -1.94 4.62
C THR A 102 -5.37 -1.56 5.94
N ALA A 103 -4.10 -1.12 5.91
CA ALA A 103 -3.43 -0.62 7.10
C ALA A 103 -2.41 0.49 6.80
N ILE A 104 -2.16 1.32 7.82
CA ILE A 104 -1.16 2.39 7.82
C ILE A 104 -0.62 2.57 9.24
N GLY A 105 0.48 3.30 9.41
CA GLY A 105 0.98 3.66 10.73
C GLY A 105 0.06 4.62 11.48
N GLN A 106 -0.09 4.47 12.80
CA GLN A 106 -1.00 5.27 13.65
C GLN A 106 -0.77 6.78 13.59
N TYR A 107 0.43 7.21 13.24
CA TYR A 107 0.77 8.64 13.15
C TYR A 107 0.07 9.37 12.00
N VAL A 108 -0.62 8.65 11.10
CA VAL A 108 -1.54 9.25 10.13
C VAL A 108 -2.56 10.18 10.80
N THR A 109 -2.98 9.87 12.02
CA THR A 109 -3.94 10.71 12.78
C THR A 109 -3.40 12.11 13.07
N GLN A 110 -2.09 12.23 13.28
CA GLN A 110 -1.43 13.54 13.47
C GLN A 110 -1.35 14.31 12.16
N VAL A 111 -1.06 13.63 11.05
CA VAL A 111 -1.07 14.23 9.71
C VAL A 111 -2.46 14.70 9.34
N GLN A 112 -3.50 13.90 9.61
CA GLN A 112 -4.89 14.28 9.39
C GLN A 112 -5.27 15.52 10.21
N ALA A 113 -4.86 15.58 11.49
CA ALA A 113 -5.12 16.73 12.34
C ALA A 113 -4.45 18.01 11.80
N LEU A 114 -3.20 17.92 11.35
CA LEU A 114 -2.46 19.02 10.73
C LEU A 114 -3.16 19.53 9.46
N TRP A 115 -3.51 18.64 8.54
CA TRP A 115 -4.18 19.02 7.29
C TRP A 115 -5.58 19.56 7.51
N LYS A 116 -6.33 19.00 8.46
CA LYS A 116 -7.63 19.54 8.89
C LYS A 116 -7.52 21.01 9.29
N GLU A 117 -6.48 21.38 10.03
CA GLU A 117 -6.23 22.74 10.45
C GLU A 117 -5.82 23.64 9.27
N ILE A 118 -4.83 23.20 8.47
CA ILE A 118 -4.30 23.97 7.32
C ILE A 118 -5.39 24.27 6.29
N TYR A 119 -6.23 23.28 5.98
CA TYR A 119 -7.30 23.44 4.99
C TYR A 119 -8.61 23.99 5.57
N HIS A 120 -8.66 24.30 6.88
CA HIS A 120 -9.89 24.73 7.56
C HIS A 120 -11.08 23.79 7.27
N TRP A 121 -10.85 22.50 7.35
CA TRP A 121 -11.85 21.47 7.04
C TRP A 121 -12.37 20.79 8.32
N PRO A 122 -13.37 21.38 9.01
CA PRO A 122 -13.84 20.92 10.32
C PRO A 122 -14.43 19.49 10.30
N GLU A 123 -14.99 19.04 9.17
CA GLU A 123 -15.60 17.72 9.03
C GLU A 123 -14.58 16.60 8.75
N MET A 124 -13.32 16.94 8.49
CA MET A 124 -12.28 15.92 8.22
C MET A 124 -12.07 15.04 9.46
N PRO A 125 -12.28 13.72 9.35
CA PRO A 125 -11.97 12.81 10.46
C PRO A 125 -10.45 12.72 10.65
N THR A 126 -10.03 12.59 11.91
CA THR A 126 -8.60 12.54 12.29
C THR A 126 -8.27 11.30 13.13
N ASP A 127 -9.04 10.24 12.94
CA ASP A 127 -8.94 8.99 13.70
C ASP A 127 -8.46 7.81 12.85
N GLY A 128 -8.03 8.08 11.62
CA GLY A 128 -7.50 7.05 10.72
C GLY A 128 -8.53 6.04 10.20
N ARG A 129 -9.83 6.34 10.36
CA ARG A 129 -10.95 5.43 9.99
C ARG A 129 -10.99 5.01 8.51
N GLN A 130 -10.16 5.60 7.67
CA GLN A 130 -10.02 5.24 6.26
C GLN A 130 -9.31 3.90 6.07
N TRP A 131 -8.55 3.46 7.08
CA TRP A 131 -7.87 2.16 7.12
C TRP A 131 -8.51 1.25 8.16
N ASP A 132 -8.46 -0.06 7.91
CA ASP A 132 -9.01 -1.05 8.85
C ASP A 132 -8.12 -1.21 10.08
N THR A 133 -6.80 -0.99 9.93
CA THR A 133 -5.81 -1.15 10.99
C THR A 133 -4.84 0.02 11.03
N LEU A 134 -4.60 0.53 12.23
CA LEU A 134 -3.53 1.48 12.51
C LEU A 134 -2.42 0.77 13.27
N PHE A 135 -1.27 0.58 12.64
CA PHE A 135 -0.12 -0.06 13.26
C PHE A 135 0.65 0.88 14.18
N VAL A 136 1.16 0.33 15.29
CA VAL A 136 2.10 1.02 16.17
C VAL A 136 3.52 0.50 15.99
N GLU A 137 4.51 1.25 16.47
CA GLU A 137 5.92 0.83 16.48
C GLU A 137 6.08 -0.54 17.15
N GLY A 138 6.71 -1.48 16.44
CA GLY A 138 6.99 -2.81 16.93
C GLY A 138 5.89 -3.84 16.70
N ASP A 139 4.71 -3.43 16.21
CA ASP A 139 3.67 -4.38 15.81
C ASP A 139 4.18 -5.39 14.79
N THR A 140 3.62 -6.58 14.84
CA THR A 140 3.92 -7.64 13.88
C THR A 140 2.63 -8.10 13.20
N PHE A 141 2.74 -8.43 11.91
CA PHE A 141 1.66 -9.02 11.13
C PHE A 141 2.21 -10.11 10.22
N ALA A 142 1.35 -10.99 9.76
CA ALA A 142 1.74 -12.10 8.91
C ALA A 142 1.41 -11.84 7.44
N ILE A 143 2.30 -12.29 6.54
CA ILE A 143 2.06 -12.47 5.12
C ILE A 143 2.30 -13.96 4.85
N GLY A 144 1.25 -14.77 4.94
CA GLY A 144 1.39 -16.21 4.97
C GLY A 144 2.17 -16.69 6.21
N GLU A 145 3.30 -17.36 5.98
CA GLU A 145 4.21 -17.81 7.04
C GLU A 145 5.30 -16.77 7.38
N LEU A 146 5.39 -15.68 6.59
CA LEU A 146 6.34 -14.61 6.86
C LEU A 146 5.82 -13.72 7.99
N SER A 147 6.70 -13.37 8.92
CA SER A 147 6.43 -12.38 9.96
C SER A 147 7.05 -11.05 9.57
N ALA A 148 6.20 -10.04 9.37
CA ALA A 148 6.60 -8.66 9.13
C ALA A 148 6.52 -7.86 10.43
N ARG A 149 7.43 -6.89 10.60
CA ARG A 149 7.45 -6.00 11.77
C ARG A 149 7.39 -4.53 11.31
N VAL A 150 6.59 -3.77 12.02
CA VAL A 150 6.44 -2.33 11.77
C VAL A 150 7.57 -1.56 12.46
N LEU A 151 8.25 -0.71 11.69
CA LEU A 151 9.27 0.22 12.18
C LEU A 151 8.86 1.64 11.82
N HIS A 152 8.79 2.52 12.81
CA HIS A 152 8.55 3.94 12.56
C HIS A 152 9.81 4.62 12.02
N SER A 153 9.76 5.07 10.76
CA SER A 153 10.87 5.72 10.08
C SER A 153 10.45 7.13 9.63
N PRO A 154 10.48 8.13 10.52
CA PRO A 154 10.18 9.50 10.12
C PRO A 154 11.31 10.07 9.24
N GLY A 155 10.96 10.94 8.28
CA GLY A 155 11.96 11.64 7.47
C GLY A 155 11.70 11.69 5.97
N HIS A 156 10.48 11.45 5.55
CA HIS A 156 10.05 11.60 4.15
C HIS A 156 8.88 12.56 4.05
#